data_6c0a479fed19eee3d2102bbc4a10d489
#
_entry.id   6c0a479fed19eee3d2102bbc4a10d489
#
_cell.length_a   1.000
_cell.length_b   1.000
_cell.length_c   1.000
_cell.angle_alpha   90.00
_cell.angle_beta   90.00
_cell.angle_gamma   90.00
#
_symmetry.space_group_name_H-M   'P 1'
#
loop_
_entity.id
_entity.type
_entity.pdbx_description
1 polymer ?
#
loop_
_entity_poly.entity_id
_entity_poly.type
_entity_poly.pdbx_seq_one_letter_code
_entity_poly.pdbx_strand_id
1 'polypeptide(L)'
;MSQLHEVLDCCPCCRTFINQTDAGYKARPRTSQTGQMNADNESNADETDLTPEVMAALGDGRVLEADGELGRSRLEFTCKPEMCHSGGIAQGGFVTGWIDSAMAHACVARYTTAYWIATLEIKVSFFKPATPGIVIAEGWIERAGKQTVFTEGRLLDTDGAVLAKGTSTIRLVPNRSD
;
A
#
# COMPACT_ATOMS: atom_id res chain seq x y z
N MET A 1 24.95 16.09 -33.61
CA MET A 1 25.33 15.48 -32.34
C MET A 1 25.55 16.59 -31.30
N SER A 2 24.50 17.29 -30.89
CA SER A 2 24.58 18.23 -29.75
C SER A 2 23.16 18.70 -29.43
N GLN A 3 22.38 17.94 -28.66
CA GLN A 3 21.10 18.37 -28.08
C GLN A 3 20.58 17.38 -27.02
N LEU A 4 21.46 16.81 -26.18
CA LEU A 4 21.07 15.87 -25.12
C LEU A 4 21.63 16.30 -23.72
N HIS A 5 22.01 17.58 -23.54
CA HIS A 5 22.65 18.03 -22.30
C HIS A 5 21.83 19.02 -21.43
N GLU A 6 20.59 19.33 -21.79
CA GLU A 6 19.86 20.42 -21.11
C GLU A 6 18.66 19.98 -20.24
N VAL A 7 18.50 18.69 -19.91
CA VAL A 7 17.34 18.21 -19.11
C VAL A 7 17.70 17.77 -17.69
N LEU A 8 18.95 17.89 -17.23
CA LEU A 8 19.39 17.37 -15.92
C LEU A 8 19.67 18.40 -14.84
N ASP A 9 19.30 19.66 -15.00
CA ASP A 9 19.58 20.70 -13.99
C ASP A 9 18.40 21.06 -13.07
N CYS A 10 17.45 20.14 -12.85
CA CYS A 10 16.20 20.48 -12.15
C CYS A 10 16.14 20.19 -10.64
N CYS A 11 17.18 19.64 -9.98
CA CYS A 11 17.17 19.52 -8.51
C CYS A 11 18.58 19.35 -7.90
N PRO A 12 18.94 20.15 -6.88
CA PRO A 12 20.21 19.98 -6.14
C PRO A 12 20.37 18.63 -5.44
N CYS A 13 19.27 17.94 -5.14
CA CYS A 13 19.29 16.62 -4.50
C CYS A 13 19.72 15.48 -5.43
N CYS A 14 19.61 15.65 -6.76
CA CYS A 14 20.04 14.61 -7.71
C CYS A 14 21.56 14.56 -7.93
N ARG A 15 22.31 15.60 -7.59
CA ARG A 15 23.78 15.61 -7.73
C ARG A 15 24.51 14.75 -6.72
N THR A 16 23.90 14.42 -5.59
CA THR A 16 24.55 13.64 -4.52
C THR A 16 24.45 12.13 -4.73
N PHE A 17 23.59 11.66 -5.65
CA PHE A 17 23.35 10.23 -5.83
C PHE A 17 24.24 9.55 -6.87
N ILE A 18 24.97 10.29 -7.71
CA ILE A 18 25.75 9.71 -8.83
C ILE A 18 27.19 9.33 -8.45
N ASN A 19 27.68 9.74 -7.26
CA ASN A 19 29.07 9.51 -6.84
C ASN A 19 29.29 8.48 -5.74
N GLN A 20 28.30 7.60 -5.46
CA GLN A 20 28.46 6.48 -4.52
C GLN A 20 28.16 5.13 -5.18
N THR A 21 28.91 4.79 -6.21
CA THR A 21 29.13 3.41 -6.62
C THR A 21 30.46 2.95 -6.05
N ASP A 22 30.45 1.80 -5.37
CA ASP A 22 31.59 1.05 -4.80
C ASP A 22 31.95 1.33 -3.32
N ALA A 23 31.00 1.01 -2.42
CA ALA A 23 31.38 0.56 -1.09
C ALA A 23 30.63 -0.75 -0.78
N GLY A 24 31.39 -1.85 -0.76
CA GLY A 24 30.89 -3.22 -0.64
C GLY A 24 29.88 -3.46 0.47
N TYR A 25 28.73 -3.97 0.08
CA TYR A 25 27.71 -4.50 0.97
C TYR A 25 28.26 -5.76 1.68
N LYS A 26 28.79 -5.59 2.90
CA LYS A 26 29.10 -6.72 3.79
C LYS A 26 27.81 -7.16 4.49
N ALA A 27 27.29 -8.32 4.10
CA ALA A 27 26.22 -8.97 4.81
C ALA A 27 26.59 -9.18 6.29
N ARG A 28 25.77 -8.71 7.22
CA ARG A 28 25.91 -9.01 8.64
C ARG A 28 25.60 -10.48 8.91
N PRO A 29 26.38 -11.20 9.72
CA PRO A 29 26.05 -12.57 10.11
C PRO A 29 24.76 -12.58 10.94
N ARG A 30 23.87 -13.55 10.66
CA ARG A 30 22.69 -13.82 11.48
C ARG A 30 23.15 -14.33 12.85
N THR A 31 22.97 -13.54 13.88
CA THR A 31 23.04 -14.04 15.25
C THR A 31 21.73 -14.77 15.54
N SER A 32 21.82 -16.07 15.81
CA SER A 32 20.72 -16.88 16.35
C SER A 32 20.42 -16.41 17.77
N GLN A 33 19.38 -15.61 17.94
CA GLN A 33 18.77 -15.40 19.26
C GLN A 33 17.61 -16.38 19.37
N THR A 34 17.81 -17.46 20.11
CA THR A 34 16.77 -18.28 20.69
C THR A 34 16.15 -17.47 21.84
N GLY A 35 15.13 -16.68 21.51
CA GLY A 35 14.28 -16.01 22.50
C GLY A 35 13.07 -16.92 22.77
N GLN A 36 12.92 -17.30 24.05
CA GLN A 36 11.74 -17.98 24.58
C GLN A 36 10.48 -17.18 24.24
N MET A 37 9.56 -17.81 23.52
CA MET A 37 8.22 -17.28 23.29
C MET A 37 7.45 -17.44 24.62
N ASN A 38 7.16 -16.34 25.27
CA ASN A 38 6.17 -16.30 26.34
C ASN A 38 4.79 -16.47 25.69
N ALA A 39 4.17 -17.60 25.97
CA ALA A 39 2.75 -17.80 25.79
C ALA A 39 2.04 -16.96 26.89
N ASP A 40 1.41 -15.85 26.50
CA ASP A 40 0.32 -15.16 27.23
C ASP A 40 0.07 -13.82 26.50
N ASN A 41 -0.62 -13.87 25.38
CA ASN A 41 -1.40 -12.74 24.89
C ASN A 41 -2.54 -13.23 24.01
N GLU A 42 -3.59 -13.77 24.63
CA GLU A 42 -4.91 -13.88 24.00
C GLU A 42 -5.52 -12.47 23.96
N SER A 43 -5.21 -11.71 22.93
CA SER A 43 -6.04 -10.58 22.53
C SER A 43 -6.83 -11.01 21.30
N ASN A 44 -8.14 -11.19 21.47
CA ASN A 44 -9.14 -11.22 20.40
C ASN A 44 -9.09 -9.88 19.65
N ALA A 45 -8.09 -9.69 18.80
CA ALA A 45 -8.12 -8.70 17.73
C ALA A 45 -8.98 -9.31 16.62
N ASP A 46 -10.00 -8.61 16.21
CA ASP A 46 -10.78 -8.92 15.01
C ASP A 46 -9.80 -9.07 13.84
N GLU A 47 -9.56 -10.34 13.41
CA GLU A 47 -8.49 -10.72 12.45
C GLU A 47 -8.76 -10.22 11.02
N THR A 48 -9.66 -9.29 10.83
CA THR A 48 -10.09 -8.78 9.52
C THR A 48 -9.33 -7.53 9.06
N ASP A 49 -8.46 -6.97 9.89
CA ASP A 49 -7.77 -5.72 9.60
C ASP A 49 -6.29 -5.93 9.25
N LEU A 50 -5.78 -5.11 8.31
CA LEU A 50 -4.34 -4.85 8.24
C LEU A 50 -3.89 -4.43 9.64
N THR A 51 -2.73 -4.91 10.07
CA THR A 51 -2.29 -4.64 11.44
C THR A 51 -2.37 -3.14 11.73
N PRO A 52 -2.77 -2.74 12.95
CA PRO A 52 -2.91 -1.33 13.34
C PRO A 52 -1.64 -0.51 13.02
N GLU A 53 -0.47 -1.14 13.06
CA GLU A 53 0.81 -0.51 12.76
C GLU A 53 0.93 -0.14 11.26
N VAL A 54 0.44 -0.99 10.35
CA VAL A 54 0.43 -0.69 8.92
C VAL A 54 -0.53 0.45 8.62
N MET A 55 -1.72 0.44 9.22
CA MET A 55 -2.70 1.52 9.06
C MET A 55 -2.17 2.86 9.59
N ALA A 56 -1.49 2.85 10.75
CA ALA A 56 -0.83 4.04 11.31
C ALA A 56 0.29 4.55 10.38
N ALA A 57 1.13 3.65 9.84
CA ALA A 57 2.21 4.00 8.92
C ALA A 57 1.70 4.58 7.60
N LEU A 58 0.52 4.17 7.16
CA LEU A 58 -0.15 4.69 5.98
C LEU A 58 -0.97 5.98 6.22
N GLY A 59 -0.83 6.63 7.37
CA GLY A 59 -1.50 7.89 7.68
C GLY A 59 -2.80 7.71 8.45
N ASP A 60 -2.74 6.89 9.50
CA ASP A 60 -3.85 6.64 10.43
C ASP A 60 -5.13 6.17 9.70
N GLY A 61 -4.93 5.19 8.83
CA GLY A 61 -6.01 4.65 8.00
C GLY A 61 -7.17 4.12 8.81
N ARG A 62 -8.39 4.36 8.33
CA ARG A 62 -9.61 3.79 8.92
C ARG A 62 -10.56 3.28 7.85
N VAL A 63 -11.20 2.17 8.12
CA VAL A 63 -12.23 1.60 7.25
C VAL A 63 -13.52 2.42 7.43
N LEU A 64 -14.03 3.00 6.35
CA LEU A 64 -15.31 3.69 6.32
C LEU A 64 -16.42 2.72 5.94
N GLU A 65 -16.15 1.80 5.02
CA GLU A 65 -17.09 0.82 4.50
C GLU A 65 -16.32 -0.42 4.03
N ALA A 66 -16.85 -1.61 4.33
CA ALA A 66 -16.38 -2.88 3.81
C ALA A 66 -17.59 -3.81 3.58
N ASP A 67 -17.90 -4.08 2.31
CA ASP A 67 -19.04 -4.89 1.89
C ASP A 67 -18.55 -6.17 1.21
N GLY A 68 -18.69 -7.29 1.92
CA GLY A 68 -18.26 -8.61 1.42
C GLY A 68 -19.17 -9.18 0.34
N GLU A 69 -20.44 -8.81 0.28
CA GLU A 69 -21.38 -9.28 -0.76
C GLU A 69 -21.05 -8.61 -2.10
N LEU A 70 -20.84 -7.30 -2.07
CA LEU A 70 -20.43 -6.53 -3.24
C LEU A 70 -18.94 -6.64 -3.56
N GLY A 71 -18.12 -7.13 -2.61
CA GLY A 71 -16.66 -7.18 -2.72
C GLY A 71 -16.07 -5.78 -2.89
N ARG A 72 -16.45 -4.83 -2.03
CA ARG A 72 -16.04 -3.42 -2.07
C ARG A 72 -15.60 -2.94 -0.71
N SER A 73 -14.72 -1.95 -0.74
CA SER A 73 -14.29 -1.25 0.47
C SER A 73 -14.02 0.23 0.19
N ARG A 74 -14.08 1.01 1.25
CA ARG A 74 -13.76 2.44 1.26
C ARG A 74 -13.01 2.77 2.54
N LEU A 75 -11.83 3.35 2.39
CA LEU A 75 -10.93 3.70 3.48
C LEU A 75 -10.57 5.18 3.40
N GLU A 76 -10.34 5.77 4.57
CA GLU A 76 -9.81 7.11 4.70
C GLU A 76 -8.39 7.07 5.24
N PHE A 77 -7.52 7.90 4.70
CA PHE A 77 -6.15 8.10 5.16
C PHE A 77 -5.84 9.59 5.29
N THR A 78 -4.88 9.92 6.14
CA THR A 78 -4.32 11.26 6.22
C THR A 78 -2.98 11.29 5.48
N CYS A 79 -2.92 11.96 4.35
CA CYS A 79 -1.65 12.28 3.71
C CYS A 79 -0.91 13.28 4.60
N LYS A 80 0.13 12.82 5.30
CA LYS A 80 0.94 13.65 6.20
C LYS A 80 2.06 14.34 5.40
N PRO A 81 2.57 15.51 5.84
CA PRO A 81 3.67 16.22 5.16
C PRO A 81 4.92 15.35 4.96
N GLU A 82 5.25 14.48 5.92
CA GLU A 82 6.40 13.56 5.85
C GLU A 82 6.24 12.45 4.81
N MET A 83 5.05 12.24 4.28
CA MET A 83 4.77 11.33 3.17
C MET A 83 4.99 11.97 1.81
N CYS A 84 5.30 13.28 1.80
CA CYS A 84 5.45 14.07 0.59
C CYS A 84 6.93 14.33 0.26
N HIS A 85 7.24 14.37 -1.04
CA HIS A 85 8.55 14.85 -1.49
C HIS A 85 8.61 16.40 -1.42
N SER A 86 9.76 16.97 -1.77
CA SER A 86 10.04 18.42 -1.64
C SER A 86 9.04 19.38 -2.33
N GLY A 87 8.21 18.87 -3.25
CA GLY A 87 7.14 19.64 -3.90
C GLY A 87 5.81 19.61 -3.15
N GLY A 88 5.74 19.05 -1.94
CA GLY A 88 4.49 18.94 -1.17
C GLY A 88 3.46 17.96 -1.79
N ILE A 89 3.93 17.02 -2.60
CA ILE A 89 3.10 15.99 -3.27
C ILE A 89 3.46 14.65 -2.68
N ALA A 90 2.45 13.84 -2.34
CA ALA A 90 2.64 12.51 -1.79
C ALA A 90 3.51 11.64 -2.70
N GLN A 91 4.49 10.96 -2.09
CA GLN A 91 5.34 10.03 -2.80
C GLN A 91 4.50 8.84 -3.30
N GLY A 92 4.74 8.41 -4.55
CA GLY A 92 3.90 7.43 -5.24
C GLY A 92 3.75 6.08 -4.53
N GLY A 93 4.70 5.71 -3.67
CA GLY A 93 4.61 4.52 -2.83
C GLY A 93 3.46 4.60 -1.81
N PHE A 94 3.24 5.76 -1.19
CA PHE A 94 2.09 5.95 -0.28
C PHE A 94 0.77 5.89 -1.03
N VAL A 95 0.67 6.57 -2.18
CA VAL A 95 -0.53 6.52 -3.05
C VAL A 95 -0.84 5.07 -3.45
N THR A 96 0.19 4.29 -3.81
CA THR A 96 0.05 2.88 -4.15
C THR A 96 -0.41 2.07 -2.94
N GLY A 97 0.19 2.29 -1.76
CA GLY A 97 -0.18 1.60 -0.52
C GLY A 97 -1.63 1.87 -0.09
N TRP A 98 -2.13 3.09 -0.24
CA TRP A 98 -3.53 3.40 0.05
C TRP A 98 -4.50 2.65 -0.85
N ILE A 99 -4.20 2.60 -2.16
CA ILE A 99 -5.04 1.87 -3.13
C ILE A 99 -4.94 0.36 -2.90
N ASP A 100 -3.74 -0.17 -2.61
CA ASP A 100 -3.53 -1.60 -2.31
C ASP A 100 -4.30 -2.01 -1.05
N SER A 101 -4.24 -1.19 0.01
CA SER A 101 -5.01 -1.41 1.24
C SER A 101 -6.51 -1.48 0.98
N ALA A 102 -7.05 -0.59 0.16
CA ALA A 102 -8.47 -0.63 -0.17
C ALA A 102 -8.82 -1.91 -0.95
N MET A 103 -8.04 -2.30 -1.96
CA MET A 103 -8.26 -3.54 -2.70
C MET A 103 -8.15 -4.78 -1.81
N ALA A 104 -7.19 -4.80 -0.89
CA ALA A 104 -7.03 -5.88 0.08
C ALA A 104 -8.25 -5.98 1.02
N HIS A 105 -8.75 -4.87 1.56
CA HIS A 105 -9.94 -4.85 2.42
C HIS A 105 -11.20 -5.33 1.70
N ALA A 106 -11.37 -5.03 0.42
CA ALA A 106 -12.47 -5.58 -0.38
C ALA A 106 -12.40 -7.12 -0.46
N CYS A 107 -11.18 -7.67 -0.58
CA CYS A 107 -10.97 -9.12 -0.55
C CYS A 107 -11.20 -9.70 0.85
N VAL A 108 -10.67 -9.07 1.90
CA VAL A 108 -10.85 -9.51 3.30
C VAL A 108 -12.34 -9.53 3.66
N ALA A 109 -13.09 -8.49 3.32
CA ALA A 109 -14.52 -8.43 3.56
C ALA A 109 -15.28 -9.59 2.90
N ARG A 110 -14.87 -10.01 1.69
CA ARG A 110 -15.51 -11.09 0.96
C ARG A 110 -15.11 -12.49 1.43
N TYR A 111 -13.82 -12.69 1.72
CA TYR A 111 -13.27 -14.03 1.98
C TYR A 111 -13.01 -14.30 3.46
N THR A 112 -13.16 -13.27 4.29
CA THR A 112 -12.95 -13.34 5.75
C THR A 112 -11.60 -13.96 6.14
N THR A 113 -11.51 -14.59 7.30
CA THR A 113 -10.29 -15.24 7.80
C THR A 113 -9.95 -16.56 7.13
N ALA A 114 -10.78 -17.05 6.18
CA ALA A 114 -10.52 -18.30 5.49
C ALA A 114 -9.27 -18.27 4.58
N TYR A 115 -8.82 -17.08 4.20
CA TYR A 115 -7.68 -16.89 3.31
C TYR A 115 -6.78 -15.75 3.74
N TRP A 116 -5.46 -15.96 3.59
CA TRP A 116 -4.50 -14.87 3.52
C TRP A 116 -4.56 -14.22 2.13
N ILE A 117 -4.46 -12.90 2.12
CA ILE A 117 -4.51 -12.10 0.90
C ILE A 117 -3.07 -11.71 0.53
N ALA A 118 -2.61 -12.12 -0.66
CA ALA A 118 -1.26 -11.84 -1.13
C ALA A 118 -1.30 -11.10 -2.48
N THR A 119 -0.93 -9.83 -2.50
CA THR A 119 -0.77 -9.05 -3.72
C THR A 119 0.39 -9.60 -4.54
N LEU A 120 0.13 -10.07 -5.75
CA LEU A 120 1.14 -10.57 -6.69
C LEU A 120 1.67 -9.48 -7.60
N GLU A 121 0.80 -8.56 -7.98
CA GLU A 121 1.09 -7.48 -8.90
C GLU A 121 0.16 -6.31 -8.61
N ILE A 122 0.68 -5.10 -8.70
CA ILE A 122 -0.11 -3.88 -8.68
C ILE A 122 0.42 -2.90 -9.72
N LYS A 123 -0.48 -2.30 -10.50
CA LYS A 123 -0.18 -1.22 -11.43
C LYS A 123 -0.99 0.00 -11.03
N VAL A 124 -0.33 1.14 -10.90
CA VAL A 124 -0.99 2.41 -10.56
C VAL A 124 -0.73 3.45 -11.64
N SER A 125 -1.77 4.18 -12.01
CA SER A 125 -1.72 5.35 -12.89
C SER A 125 -2.09 6.59 -12.09
N PHE A 126 -1.22 7.61 -12.12
CA PHE A 126 -1.37 8.86 -11.39
C PHE A 126 -1.91 9.93 -12.33
N PHE A 127 -3.01 10.58 -11.96
CA PHE A 127 -3.69 11.59 -12.78
C PHE A 127 -3.55 13.00 -12.24
N LYS A 128 -3.56 13.12 -10.89
CA LYS A 128 -3.43 14.38 -10.17
C LYS A 128 -2.55 14.18 -8.94
N PRO A 129 -1.85 15.21 -8.48
CA PRO A 129 -1.08 15.13 -7.25
C PRO A 129 -1.99 14.93 -6.04
N ALA A 130 -1.63 14.02 -5.15
CA ALA A 130 -2.17 13.96 -3.79
C ALA A 130 -1.34 14.91 -2.92
N THR A 131 -1.98 15.78 -2.16
CA THR A 131 -1.36 16.75 -1.26
C THR A 131 -1.71 16.47 0.19
N PRO A 132 -1.00 17.06 1.18
CA PRO A 132 -1.35 16.86 2.59
C PRO A 132 -2.81 17.15 2.90
N GLY A 133 -3.45 16.24 3.65
CA GLY A 133 -4.86 16.28 3.98
C GLY A 133 -5.51 14.90 3.87
N ILE A 134 -6.84 14.87 3.94
CA ILE A 134 -7.61 13.64 3.85
C ILE A 134 -7.65 13.14 2.40
N VAL A 135 -7.45 11.84 2.21
CA VAL A 135 -7.64 11.13 0.96
C VAL A 135 -8.52 9.91 1.19
N ILE A 136 -9.30 9.53 0.18
CA ILE A 136 -10.19 8.37 0.22
C ILE A 136 -9.72 7.35 -0.79
N ALA A 137 -9.46 6.14 -0.33
CA ALA A 137 -9.14 5.00 -1.18
C ALA A 137 -10.37 4.09 -1.29
N GLU A 138 -10.73 3.72 -2.50
CA GLU A 138 -11.80 2.77 -2.79
C GLU A 138 -11.21 1.58 -3.53
N GLY A 139 -11.64 0.37 -3.13
CA GLY A 139 -11.23 -0.88 -3.75
C GLY A 139 -12.43 -1.77 -4.05
N TRP A 140 -12.35 -2.54 -5.11
CA TRP A 140 -13.38 -3.53 -5.44
C TRP A 140 -12.82 -4.74 -6.17
N ILE A 141 -13.56 -5.85 -6.06
CA ILE A 141 -13.27 -7.07 -6.80
C ILE A 141 -13.91 -6.96 -8.16
N GLU A 142 -13.08 -6.90 -9.21
CA GLU A 142 -13.53 -6.91 -10.60
C GLU A 142 -13.89 -8.34 -11.04
N ARG A 143 -13.05 -9.31 -10.66
CA ARG A 143 -13.27 -10.71 -10.98
C ARG A 143 -12.71 -11.62 -9.89
N ALA A 144 -13.56 -12.50 -9.37
CA ALA A 144 -13.18 -13.54 -8.41
C ALA A 144 -12.92 -14.87 -9.14
N GLY A 145 -11.70 -15.43 -9.00
CA GLY A 145 -11.35 -16.78 -9.40
C GLY A 145 -11.25 -17.70 -8.17
N LYS A 146 -10.86 -18.95 -8.39
CA LYS A 146 -10.74 -19.94 -7.30
C LYS A 146 -9.57 -19.64 -6.35
N GLN A 147 -8.46 -19.15 -6.86
CA GLN A 147 -7.23 -18.86 -6.11
C GLN A 147 -6.65 -17.49 -6.43
N THR A 148 -7.22 -16.79 -7.40
CA THR A 148 -6.74 -15.50 -7.87
C THR A 148 -7.93 -14.57 -8.04
N VAL A 149 -7.76 -13.36 -7.55
CA VAL A 149 -8.75 -12.29 -7.62
C VAL A 149 -8.13 -11.13 -8.37
N PHE A 150 -8.87 -10.56 -9.32
CA PHE A 150 -8.52 -9.34 -10.00
C PHE A 150 -9.28 -8.20 -9.34
N THR A 151 -8.56 -7.19 -8.91
CA THR A 151 -9.12 -6.04 -8.19
C THR A 151 -8.77 -4.75 -8.89
N GLU A 152 -9.62 -3.77 -8.70
CA GLU A 152 -9.39 -2.40 -9.09
C GLU A 152 -9.60 -1.48 -7.89
N GLY A 153 -8.93 -0.33 -7.92
CA GLY A 153 -9.08 0.67 -6.88
C GLY A 153 -8.77 2.07 -7.39
N ARG A 154 -9.13 3.06 -6.59
CA ARG A 154 -8.86 4.46 -6.89
C ARG A 154 -8.62 5.26 -5.62
N LEU A 155 -7.84 6.32 -5.77
CA LEU A 155 -7.65 7.33 -4.76
C LEU A 155 -8.42 8.60 -5.16
N LEU A 156 -9.14 9.17 -4.21
CA LEU A 156 -9.94 10.38 -4.37
C LEU A 156 -9.46 11.44 -3.39
N ASP A 157 -9.63 12.71 -3.74
CA ASP A 157 -9.64 13.81 -2.77
C ASP A 157 -11.01 13.94 -2.10
N THR A 158 -11.13 14.88 -1.17
CA THR A 158 -12.38 15.14 -0.43
C THR A 158 -13.52 15.65 -1.31
N ASP A 159 -13.20 16.22 -2.47
CA ASP A 159 -14.19 16.71 -3.43
C ASP A 159 -14.63 15.61 -4.41
N GLY A 160 -14.08 14.39 -4.26
CA GLY A 160 -14.39 13.24 -5.09
C GLY A 160 -13.64 13.19 -6.42
N ALA A 161 -12.64 14.06 -6.63
CA ALA A 161 -11.83 14.00 -7.84
C ALA A 161 -10.85 12.83 -7.77
N VAL A 162 -10.74 12.08 -8.86
CA VAL A 162 -9.82 10.93 -8.96
C VAL A 162 -8.38 11.41 -9.08
N LEU A 163 -7.55 11.05 -8.10
CA LEU A 163 -6.12 11.35 -8.07
C LEU A 163 -5.29 10.26 -8.74
N ALA A 164 -5.65 8.98 -8.52
CA ALA A 164 -4.97 7.83 -9.08
C ALA A 164 -5.94 6.66 -9.23
N LYS A 165 -5.61 5.70 -10.10
CA LYS A 165 -6.28 4.40 -10.22
C LYS A 165 -5.25 3.28 -10.23
N GLY A 166 -5.65 2.13 -9.65
CA GLY A 166 -4.84 0.93 -9.64
C GLY A 166 -5.61 -0.31 -10.08
N THR A 167 -4.89 -1.27 -10.61
CA THR A 167 -5.34 -2.64 -10.86
C THR A 167 -4.39 -3.59 -10.17
N SER A 168 -4.89 -4.69 -9.62
CA SER A 168 -4.05 -5.66 -8.93
C SER A 168 -4.53 -7.08 -9.17
N THR A 169 -3.55 -7.99 -9.13
CA THR A 169 -3.77 -9.44 -9.08
C THR A 169 -3.43 -9.92 -7.68
N ILE A 170 -4.41 -10.50 -7.00
CA ILE A 170 -4.30 -10.97 -5.62
C ILE A 170 -4.46 -12.47 -5.59
N ARG A 171 -3.59 -13.17 -4.86
CA ARG A 171 -3.70 -14.59 -4.58
C ARG A 171 -4.40 -14.83 -3.25
N LEU A 172 -5.36 -15.74 -3.27
CA LEU A 172 -5.98 -16.30 -2.07
C LEU A 172 -5.17 -17.51 -1.61
N VAL A 173 -4.56 -17.41 -0.45
CA VAL A 173 -3.81 -18.51 0.19
C VAL A 173 -4.66 -19.03 1.33
N PRO A 174 -5.15 -20.31 1.26
CA PRO A 174 -5.98 -20.87 2.33
C PRO A 174 -5.26 -20.74 3.69
N ASN A 175 -5.96 -20.21 4.68
CA ASN A 175 -5.48 -20.25 6.05
C ASN A 175 -5.57 -21.71 6.53
N ARG A 176 -4.44 -22.35 6.77
CA ARG A 176 -4.40 -23.69 7.32
C ARG A 176 -4.62 -23.55 8.83
N SER A 177 -5.83 -23.82 9.29
CA SER A 177 -6.03 -24.18 10.69
C SER A 177 -5.34 -25.54 10.90
N ASP A 178 -4.25 -25.54 11.65
CA ASP A 178 -3.63 -26.78 12.13
C ASP A 178 -4.57 -27.55 13.07
#